data_34e23fd63e8a232e9016040f05ffb54a
#
_entry.id   34e23fd63e8a232e9016040f05ffb54a
#
_cell.length_a   1.000
_cell.length_b   1.000
_cell.length_c   1.000
_cell.angle_alpha   90.00
_cell.angle_beta   90.00
_cell.angle_gamma   90.00
#
_symmetry.space_group_name_H-M   'P 1'
#
loop_
_entity.id
_entity.type
_entity.pdbx_description
1 polymer ?
#
loop_
_entity_poly.entity_id
_entity_poly.type
_entity_poly.pdbx_seq_one_letter_code
_entity_poly.pdbx_strand_id
1 'polypeptide(L)'
;MLYRFKSKNMGDVIMLEANGRQILEIIGKTPGPKGIIQPAQMPAAILALKAAIALEDSSEEDGGVLPEGVGLHQRAKPFIDMLRWNHKADQEVVWGV
;
A
#
# COMPACT_ATOMS: atom_id res chain seq x y z
N MET A 1 -11.85 -3.81 -11.87
CA MET A 1 -11.01 -4.85 -11.30
C MET A 1 -10.46 -4.39 -9.95
N LEU A 2 -10.29 -5.30 -9.01
CA LEU A 2 -9.84 -4.94 -7.67
C LEU A 2 -8.57 -5.70 -7.32
N TYR A 3 -7.71 -5.04 -6.56
CA TYR A 3 -6.61 -5.73 -5.90
C TYR A 3 -7.06 -6.15 -4.52
N ARG A 4 -6.80 -7.39 -4.18
CA ARG A 4 -7.12 -7.93 -2.86
C ARG A 4 -5.82 -8.45 -2.24
N PHE A 5 -5.37 -7.77 -1.21
CA PHE A 5 -4.17 -8.16 -0.48
C PHE A 5 -4.58 -9.00 0.72
N LYS A 6 -4.03 -10.18 0.82
CA LYS A 6 -4.41 -11.17 1.84
C LYS A 6 -3.25 -11.50 2.74
N SER A 7 -3.54 -11.78 3.99
CA SER A 7 -2.55 -12.30 4.93
C SER A 7 -3.23 -13.23 5.92
N LYS A 8 -2.42 -14.02 6.62
CA LYS A 8 -2.95 -14.99 7.58
C LYS A 8 -3.51 -14.34 8.83
N ASN A 9 -2.98 -13.18 9.21
CA ASN A 9 -3.28 -12.58 10.51
C ASN A 9 -4.27 -11.43 10.46
N MET A 10 -4.64 -11.01 9.27
CA MET A 10 -5.54 -9.86 9.09
C MET A 10 -6.56 -10.16 8.01
N GLY A 11 -7.65 -9.43 8.05
CA GLY A 11 -8.61 -9.45 6.97
C GLY A 11 -8.00 -8.87 5.70
N ASP A 12 -8.66 -9.10 4.59
CA ASP A 12 -8.19 -8.63 3.29
C ASP A 12 -8.23 -7.11 3.21
N VAL A 13 -7.24 -6.53 2.55
CA VAL A 13 -7.27 -5.13 2.16
C VAL A 13 -7.61 -5.09 0.68
N ILE A 14 -8.72 -4.45 0.35
CA ILE A 14 -9.22 -4.40 -1.02
C ILE A 14 -9.18 -2.96 -1.51
N MET A 15 -8.69 -2.76 -2.73
CA MET A 15 -8.66 -1.43 -3.32
C MET A 15 -8.85 -1.50 -4.83
N LEU A 16 -9.22 -0.37 -5.41
CA LEU A 16 -9.37 -0.28 -6.86
C LEU A 16 -8.04 -0.56 -7.54
N GLU A 17 -8.11 -1.08 -8.75
CA GLU A 17 -6.91 -1.46 -9.51
C GLU A 17 -5.91 -0.32 -9.60
N ALA A 18 -6.36 0.89 -9.94
CA ALA A 18 -5.45 2.02 -10.08
C ALA A 18 -4.71 2.32 -8.77
N ASN A 19 -5.39 2.20 -7.65
CA ASN A 19 -4.80 2.44 -6.34
C ASN A 19 -3.80 1.34 -5.96
N GLY A 20 -4.18 0.09 -6.21
CA GLY A 20 -3.29 -1.04 -5.92
C GLY A 20 -2.02 -0.99 -6.76
N ARG A 21 -2.15 -0.65 -8.03
CA ARG A 21 -0.98 -0.51 -8.90
C ARG A 21 -0.06 0.60 -8.41
N GLN A 22 -0.63 1.74 -8.02
CA GLN A 22 0.16 2.85 -7.49
C GLN A 22 0.96 2.42 -6.26
N ILE A 23 0.30 1.74 -5.33
CA ILE A 23 0.97 1.28 -4.11
C ILE A 23 2.08 0.29 -4.43
N LEU A 24 1.82 -0.67 -5.32
CA LEU A 24 2.84 -1.65 -5.70
C LEU A 24 4.04 -0.99 -6.36
N GLU A 25 3.81 -0.01 -7.22
CA GLU A 25 4.91 0.73 -7.85
C GLU A 25 5.73 1.50 -6.82
N ILE A 26 5.06 2.13 -5.86
CA ILE A 26 5.75 2.87 -4.80
C ILE A 26 6.70 1.97 -4.02
N ILE A 27 6.26 0.76 -3.69
CA ILE A 27 7.08 -0.15 -2.90
C ILE A 27 8.08 -0.95 -3.73
N GLY A 28 8.15 -0.67 -5.03
CA GLY A 28 9.13 -1.31 -5.89
C GLY A 28 8.72 -2.68 -6.42
N LYS A 29 7.44 -2.99 -6.37
CA LYS A 29 6.92 -4.23 -6.93
C LYS A 29 6.32 -3.98 -8.30
N THR A 30 6.39 -4.98 -9.15
CA THR A 30 5.74 -4.92 -10.46
C THR A 30 4.25 -5.18 -10.29
N PRO A 31 3.38 -4.23 -10.69
CA PRO A 31 1.94 -4.47 -10.61
C PRO A 31 1.54 -5.53 -11.60
N GLY A 32 1.19 -6.68 -11.10
CA GLY A 32 0.79 -7.80 -11.93
C GLY A 32 -0.47 -8.45 -11.37
N PRO A 33 -0.96 -9.51 -12.04
CA PRO A 33 -2.19 -10.16 -11.60
C PRO A 33 -2.04 -10.89 -10.27
N LYS A 34 -0.81 -11.21 -9.88
CA LYS A 34 -0.56 -11.84 -8.59
C LYS A 34 0.87 -11.60 -8.14
N GLY A 35 1.10 -11.70 -6.85
CA GLY A 35 2.44 -11.53 -6.29
C GLY A 35 2.46 -11.73 -4.80
N ILE A 36 3.64 -11.47 -4.23
CA ILE A 36 3.87 -11.65 -2.80
C ILE A 36 4.79 -10.55 -2.27
N ILE A 37 4.53 -10.13 -1.04
CA ILE A 37 5.42 -9.24 -0.29
C ILE A 37 5.89 -10.04 0.92
N GLN A 38 7.19 -10.32 0.96
CA GLN A 38 7.76 -11.11 2.05
C GLN A 38 8.03 -10.22 3.27
N PRO A 39 8.08 -10.81 4.48
CA PRO A 39 8.32 -10.03 5.70
C PRO A 39 9.59 -9.20 5.62
N ALA A 40 10.65 -9.73 5.04
CA ALA A 40 11.91 -9.00 4.93
C ALA A 40 11.81 -7.75 4.06
N GLN A 41 10.82 -7.68 3.19
CA GLN A 41 10.61 -6.54 2.29
C GLN A 41 9.72 -5.45 2.90
N MET A 42 9.02 -5.78 3.97
CA MET A 42 7.99 -4.90 4.52
C MET A 42 8.52 -3.60 5.11
N PRO A 43 9.64 -3.59 5.86
CA PRO A 43 10.15 -2.33 6.39
C PRO A 43 10.45 -1.30 5.31
N ALA A 44 11.12 -1.72 4.24
CA ALA A 44 11.43 -0.84 3.12
C ALA A 44 10.16 -0.38 2.40
N ALA A 45 9.18 -1.27 2.25
CA ALA A 45 7.91 -0.94 1.64
C ALA A 45 7.15 0.12 2.46
N ILE A 46 7.13 -0.04 3.76
CA ILE A 46 6.48 0.93 4.66
C ILE A 46 7.16 2.29 4.55
N LEU A 47 8.49 2.32 4.54
CA LEU A 47 9.22 3.57 4.41
C LEU A 47 8.95 4.25 3.07
N ALA A 48 8.90 3.48 2.00
CA ALA A 48 8.59 4.02 0.67
C ALA A 48 7.20 4.62 0.62
N LEU A 49 6.23 3.97 1.23
CA LEU A 49 4.86 4.48 1.27
C LEU A 49 4.78 5.76 2.10
N LYS A 50 5.45 5.80 3.25
CA LYS A 50 5.48 7.01 4.07
C LYS A 50 6.12 8.18 3.34
N ALA A 51 7.20 7.93 2.60
CA ALA A 51 7.84 8.97 1.81
C ALA A 51 6.93 9.50 0.70
N ALA A 52 6.20 8.60 0.04
CA ALA A 52 5.26 9.01 -1.01
C ALA A 52 4.11 9.83 -0.43
N ILE A 53 3.62 9.45 0.74
CA ILE A 53 2.58 10.20 1.42
C ILE A 53 3.07 11.61 1.78
N ALA A 54 4.28 11.72 2.28
CA ALA A 54 4.85 13.01 2.63
C ALA A 54 4.99 13.91 1.40
N LEU A 55 5.38 13.35 0.27
CA LEU A 55 5.47 14.09 -0.98
C LEU A 55 4.10 14.61 -1.43
N GLU A 56 3.08 13.80 -1.33
CA GLU A 56 1.73 14.20 -1.70
C GLU A 56 1.23 15.31 -0.79
N ASP A 57 1.45 15.18 0.52
CA ASP A 57 1.05 16.21 1.48
C ASP A 57 1.76 17.53 1.21
N SER A 58 3.03 17.49 0.87
CA SER A 58 3.78 18.70 0.52
C SER A 58 3.23 19.37 -0.73
N SER A 59 2.83 18.58 -1.71
CA SER A 59 2.24 19.11 -2.94
C SER A 59 0.92 19.81 -2.66
N GLU A 60 0.16 19.32 -1.70
CA GLU A 60 -1.10 19.93 -1.31
C GLU A 60 -0.91 21.30 -0.71
N GLU A 61 0.18 21.53 -0.01
CA GLU A 61 0.45 22.81 0.62
C GLU A 61 0.62 23.94 -0.39
N ASP A 62 0.92 23.61 -1.62
CA ASP A 62 1.08 24.60 -2.68
C ASP A 62 -0.26 25.08 -3.26
N GLY A 63 -1.33 24.93 -2.48
CA GLY A 63 -2.61 25.46 -2.87
C GLY A 63 -3.48 24.49 -3.64
N GLY A 64 -3.05 23.29 -3.79
CA GLY A 64 -3.86 22.28 -4.42
C GLY A 64 -4.94 21.82 -3.47
N VAL A 65 -6.19 22.01 -3.86
CA VAL A 65 -7.29 21.42 -3.13
C VAL A 65 -7.39 19.98 -3.59
N LEU A 66 -7.37 19.06 -2.63
CA LEU A 66 -7.60 17.68 -2.99
C LEU A 66 -8.97 17.55 -3.61
N PRO A 67 -9.06 16.93 -4.78
CA PRO A 67 -10.35 16.57 -5.29
C PRO A 67 -11.03 15.68 -4.25
N GLU A 68 -12.32 15.73 -4.25
CA GLU A 68 -13.02 14.81 -3.39
C GLU A 68 -12.53 13.40 -3.63
N GLY A 69 -12.34 12.69 -2.61
CA GLY A 69 -11.78 11.38 -2.66
C GLY A 69 -10.69 11.25 -1.66
N VAL A 70 -10.20 10.08 -1.58
CA VAL A 70 -9.28 9.69 -0.55
C VAL A 70 -7.88 9.93 -1.06
N GLY A 71 -7.10 10.72 -0.34
CA GLY A 71 -5.70 10.91 -0.66
C GLY A 71 -4.90 9.64 -0.47
N LEU A 72 -3.65 9.66 -0.93
CA LEU A 72 -2.77 8.51 -0.81
C LEU A 72 -2.63 8.04 0.63
N HIS A 73 -2.57 8.98 1.57
CA HIS A 73 -2.47 8.65 2.99
C HIS A 73 -3.60 7.71 3.43
N GLN A 74 -4.83 8.07 3.10
CA GLN A 74 -5.97 7.28 3.54
C GLN A 74 -6.05 5.94 2.81
N ARG A 75 -5.66 5.91 1.53
CA ARG A 75 -5.65 4.67 0.77
C ARG A 75 -4.56 3.72 1.25
N ALA A 76 -3.40 4.27 1.59
CA ALA A 76 -2.25 3.47 1.97
C ALA A 76 -2.26 3.05 3.44
N LYS A 77 -2.98 3.77 4.30
CA LYS A 77 -2.95 3.49 5.74
C LYS A 77 -3.32 2.06 6.09
N PRO A 78 -4.44 1.50 5.62
CA PRO A 78 -4.75 0.10 5.93
C PRO A 78 -3.70 -0.86 5.36
N PHE A 79 -3.11 -0.53 4.23
CA PHE A 79 -2.07 -1.36 3.65
C PHE A 79 -0.78 -1.29 4.48
N ILE A 80 -0.41 -0.11 4.95
CA ILE A 80 0.75 0.06 5.84
C ILE A 80 0.54 -0.73 7.13
N ASP A 81 -0.66 -0.64 7.70
CA ASP A 81 -0.99 -1.39 8.91
C ASP A 81 -0.88 -2.90 8.66
N MET A 82 -1.35 -3.37 7.53
CA MET A 82 -1.23 -4.77 7.14
C MET A 82 0.24 -5.20 7.04
N LEU A 83 1.08 -4.40 6.41
CA LEU A 83 2.50 -4.71 6.30
C LEU A 83 3.18 -4.72 7.67
N ARG A 84 2.83 -3.75 8.51
CA ARG A 84 3.42 -3.65 9.84
C ARG A 84 3.07 -4.86 10.70
N TRP A 85 1.80 -5.24 10.71
CA TRP A 85 1.34 -6.39 11.45
C TRP A 85 1.99 -7.69 10.96
N ASN A 86 2.04 -7.86 9.65
CA ASN A 86 2.59 -9.08 9.07
C ASN A 86 4.10 -9.17 9.21
N HIS A 87 4.79 -8.04 9.15
CA HIS A 87 6.21 -8.00 9.43
C HIS A 87 6.49 -8.46 10.87
N LYS A 88 5.70 -7.96 11.81
CA LYS A 88 5.85 -8.32 13.21
C LYS A 88 5.55 -9.79 13.44
N ALA A 89 4.62 -10.36 12.71
CA ALA A 89 4.24 -11.77 12.82
C ALA A 89 5.07 -12.68 11.91
N ASP A 90 5.98 -12.13 11.14
CA ASP A 90 6.82 -12.86 10.19
C ASP A 90 5.97 -13.63 9.16
N GLN A 91 4.96 -12.96 8.61
CA GLN A 91 4.05 -13.53 7.63
C GLN A 91 4.06 -12.71 6.35
N GLU A 92 3.87 -13.37 5.22
CA GLU A 92 3.81 -12.68 3.94
C GLU A 92 2.42 -12.12 3.65
N VAL A 93 2.37 -11.16 2.73
CA VAL A 93 1.14 -10.63 2.15
C VAL A 93 1.12 -11.01 0.68
N VAL A 94 0.00 -11.51 0.21
CA VAL A 94 -0.12 -11.97 -1.19
C VAL A 94 -1.30 -11.28 -1.86
N TRP A 95 -1.25 -11.21 -3.19
CA TRP A 95 -2.39 -10.74 -3.96
C TRP A 95 -2.56 -11.61 -5.21
N GLY A 96 -3.80 -11.64 -5.72
CA GLY A 96 -4.10 -12.39 -6.93
C GLY A 96 -4.25 -13.90 -6.74
N VAL A 97 -4.31 -14.34 -5.51
CA VAL A 97 -4.46 -15.78 -5.21
C VAL A 97 -5.72 -16.04 -4.41
#